data_1203c3a163415fe5ac54c29ea13142ba
#
_entry.id   1203c3a163415fe5ac54c29ea13142ba
#
_cell.length_a   1.000
_cell.length_b   1.000
_cell.length_c   1.000
_cell.angle_alpha   90.00
_cell.angle_beta   90.00
_cell.angle_gamma   90.00
#
_symmetry.space_group_name_H-M   'P 1'
#
loop_
_entity.id
_entity.type
_entity.pdbx_description
1 polymer ?
#
loop_
_entity_poly.entity_id
_entity_poly.type
_entity_poly.pdbx_seq_one_letter_code
_entity_poly.pdbx_strand_id
1 'polypeptide(L)'
;MGQVIDLNEFDKSSKQDWEATVRQELNIQYPIKNLRWSHDPSIEVDPIYFPSDVDSPNELNPPLRENPNVVNFAKVETDKPVEALAFCKKISPFCDAFILDFSKIHKIHDPEIFKHIIKVKPNVHFAGLGHQIINDLLPVINKNNISGSLGINPLGTEDNKNDELIYDLFHRSELSNFSLIAIPGDEFIRLGASIVQEIGAVLSIMVEYINRLLDKGCDVNTVLSKIEIATATGQDFFHGVAKIRAYRILASAIGKEFGKDSHYMRINTTMAQNLSDSDEENNIIRNTIASMAAIIGGADTIYVQPHLIDNPTLDSHRTALNIPNLLKEESYFNKVLNPAEGSYYVERLTQMVSGTAWRFFQEIESHGGYMQVRNSGWLEKQFDSHKK
;
A
#
# COMPACT_ATOMS: atom_id res chain seq x y z
N MET A 1 -24.71 -36.59 7.63
CA MET A 1 -25.05 -35.50 8.55
C MET A 1 -23.83 -35.27 9.42
N GLY A 2 -23.13 -34.17 9.24
CA GLY A 2 -21.99 -33.82 10.11
C GLY A 2 -22.52 -33.47 11.50
N GLN A 3 -21.90 -34.02 12.55
CA GLN A 3 -22.19 -33.59 13.93
C GLN A 3 -21.88 -32.09 14.01
N VAL A 4 -22.90 -31.31 14.40
CA VAL A 4 -22.71 -29.91 14.77
C VAL A 4 -21.94 -29.92 16.08
N ILE A 5 -20.73 -29.42 16.10
CA ILE A 5 -19.93 -29.26 17.30
C ILE A 5 -20.63 -28.15 18.13
N ASP A 6 -21.10 -28.47 19.33
CA ASP A 6 -21.61 -27.48 20.25
C ASP A 6 -20.44 -26.82 21.00
N LEU A 7 -20.10 -25.60 20.60
CA LEU A 7 -19.02 -24.86 21.24
C LEU A 7 -19.32 -24.43 22.68
N ASN A 8 -20.58 -24.56 23.15
CA ASN A 8 -20.95 -24.28 24.53
C ASN A 8 -20.54 -25.40 25.51
N GLU A 9 -20.11 -26.56 25.00
CA GLU A 9 -19.52 -27.64 25.82
C GLU A 9 -18.13 -27.27 26.38
N PHE A 10 -17.46 -26.22 25.85
CA PHE A 10 -16.19 -25.76 26.34
C PHE A 10 -16.33 -24.63 27.34
N ASP A 11 -15.62 -24.73 28.45
CA ASP A 11 -15.54 -23.66 29.46
C ASP A 11 -15.02 -22.37 28.84
N LYS A 12 -15.66 -21.26 29.13
CA LYS A 12 -15.21 -19.93 28.67
C LYS A 12 -14.03 -19.49 29.52
N SER A 13 -12.84 -19.44 28.93
CA SER A 13 -11.65 -18.87 29.58
C SER A 13 -11.70 -17.34 29.56
N SER A 14 -11.43 -16.72 30.70
CA SER A 14 -11.27 -15.28 30.82
C SER A 14 -9.79 -14.85 30.66
N LYS A 15 -9.56 -13.55 30.47
CA LYS A 15 -8.21 -12.99 30.47
C LYS A 15 -7.49 -13.28 31.80
N GLN A 16 -8.22 -13.24 32.90
CA GLN A 16 -7.69 -13.52 34.24
C GLN A 16 -7.24 -14.98 34.39
N ASP A 17 -8.05 -15.93 33.87
CA ASP A 17 -7.69 -17.36 33.87
C ASP A 17 -6.42 -17.62 33.06
N TRP A 18 -6.32 -16.99 31.87
CA TRP A 18 -5.12 -17.06 31.04
C TRP A 18 -3.90 -16.50 31.78
N GLU A 19 -4.01 -15.30 32.38
CA GLU A 19 -2.92 -14.70 33.15
C GLU A 19 -2.48 -15.58 34.34
N ALA A 20 -3.43 -16.21 35.04
CA ALA A 20 -3.13 -17.11 36.13
C ALA A 20 -2.36 -18.35 35.66
N THR A 21 -2.79 -18.96 34.55
CA THR A 21 -2.13 -20.12 33.95
C THR A 21 -0.70 -19.75 33.50
N VAL A 22 -0.53 -18.64 32.78
CA VAL A 22 0.80 -18.17 32.34
C VAL A 22 1.74 -17.96 33.50
N ARG A 23 1.27 -17.32 34.59
CA ARG A 23 2.08 -17.12 35.80
C ARG A 23 2.51 -18.44 36.42
N GLN A 24 1.63 -19.44 36.42
CA GLN A 24 1.92 -20.76 36.98
C GLN A 24 2.91 -21.53 36.07
N GLU A 25 2.69 -21.58 34.77
CA GLU A 25 3.51 -22.35 33.83
C GLU A 25 4.92 -21.80 33.67
N LEU A 26 5.04 -20.47 33.55
CA LEU A 26 6.34 -19.84 33.39
C LEU A 26 7.10 -19.67 34.73
N ASN A 27 6.51 -20.11 35.84
CA ASN A 27 7.08 -19.98 37.20
C ASN A 27 7.53 -18.53 37.48
N ILE A 28 6.66 -17.55 37.12
CA ILE A 28 7.10 -16.18 36.92
C ILE A 28 7.12 -15.40 38.24
N GLN A 29 8.30 -15.01 38.60
CA GLN A 29 8.57 -13.73 39.24
C GLN A 29 8.45 -12.53 38.26
N TYR A 30 8.24 -12.79 36.97
CA TYR A 30 8.19 -11.77 35.91
C TYR A 30 6.74 -11.27 35.68
N PRO A 31 6.51 -9.96 35.56
CA PRO A 31 5.21 -9.43 35.16
C PRO A 31 4.88 -9.85 33.72
N ILE A 32 3.60 -10.16 33.45
CA ILE A 32 3.10 -10.55 32.10
C ILE A 32 3.47 -9.54 31.02
N LYS A 33 3.59 -8.25 31.38
CA LYS A 33 4.08 -7.20 30.50
C LYS A 33 5.49 -7.46 29.92
N ASN A 34 6.29 -8.35 30.48
CA ASN A 34 7.57 -8.76 29.87
C ASN A 34 7.38 -9.70 28.67
N LEU A 35 6.16 -10.20 28.41
CA LEU A 35 5.81 -10.96 27.22
C LEU A 35 5.37 -10.05 26.07
N ARG A 36 5.27 -8.75 26.32
CA ARG A 36 4.99 -7.78 25.27
C ARG A 36 6.17 -7.66 24.32
N TRP A 37 5.87 -7.37 23.10
CA TRP A 37 6.86 -7.13 22.07
C TRP A 37 6.51 -5.87 21.28
N SER A 38 7.49 -5.30 20.59
CA SER A 38 7.33 -4.12 19.77
C SER A 38 8.13 -4.28 18.48
N HIS A 39 7.49 -4.14 17.33
CA HIS A 39 8.14 -4.01 16.04
C HIS A 39 8.27 -2.53 15.65
N ASP A 40 7.20 -1.77 15.83
CA ASP A 40 7.22 -0.31 15.75
C ASP A 40 7.46 0.25 17.16
N PRO A 41 8.49 1.09 17.38
CA PRO A 41 8.84 1.61 18.70
C PRO A 41 7.70 2.33 19.43
N SER A 42 6.71 2.81 18.69
CA SER A 42 5.54 3.53 19.25
C SER A 42 4.37 2.60 19.58
N ILE A 43 4.47 1.30 19.27
CA ILE A 43 3.40 0.30 19.47
C ILE A 43 3.92 -0.88 20.27
N GLU A 44 3.35 -1.07 21.46
CA GLU A 44 3.61 -2.22 22.32
C GLU A 44 2.45 -3.22 22.19
N VAL A 45 2.74 -4.46 21.85
CA VAL A 45 1.76 -5.51 21.51
C VAL A 45 1.70 -6.54 22.63
N ASP A 46 0.52 -6.81 23.15
CA ASP A 46 0.27 -7.88 24.11
C ASP A 46 0.28 -9.27 23.40
N PRO A 47 0.68 -10.33 24.11
CA PRO A 47 0.77 -11.67 23.53
C PRO A 47 -0.60 -12.26 23.13
N ILE A 48 -1.69 -11.76 23.71
CA ILE A 48 -3.07 -12.17 23.42
C ILE A 48 -4.05 -11.01 23.65
N TYR A 49 -5.12 -10.99 22.88
CA TYR A 49 -6.24 -10.06 23.04
C TYR A 49 -7.56 -10.80 23.19
N PHE A 50 -8.44 -10.27 24.01
CA PHE A 50 -9.79 -10.74 24.29
C PHE A 50 -10.84 -9.77 23.72
N PRO A 51 -12.12 -10.17 23.66
CA PRO A 51 -13.18 -9.26 23.20
C PRO A 51 -13.23 -7.92 23.94
N SER A 52 -12.88 -7.94 25.24
CA SER A 52 -12.82 -6.74 26.08
C SER A 52 -11.67 -5.77 25.77
N ASP A 53 -10.68 -6.21 25.00
CA ASP A 53 -9.50 -5.41 24.66
C ASP A 53 -9.69 -4.63 23.34
N VAL A 54 -10.80 -4.87 22.64
CA VAL A 54 -11.13 -4.23 21.36
C VAL A 54 -12.30 -3.28 21.58
N ASP A 55 -12.09 -2.00 21.34
CA ASP A 55 -13.17 -1.02 21.30
C ASP A 55 -14.14 -1.38 20.17
N SER A 56 -15.43 -1.05 20.33
CA SER A 56 -16.54 -1.44 19.43
C SER A 56 -16.15 -1.78 18.00
N PRO A 57 -16.24 -3.03 17.55
CA PRO A 57 -15.79 -3.45 16.20
C PRO A 57 -16.43 -2.65 15.06
N ASN A 58 -17.60 -2.04 15.30
CA ASN A 58 -18.36 -1.30 14.30
C ASN A 58 -17.82 0.11 13.97
N GLU A 59 -16.93 0.65 14.79
CA GLU A 59 -16.37 2.01 14.56
C GLU A 59 -15.16 2.01 13.63
N LEU A 60 -14.52 0.87 13.40
CA LEU A 60 -13.27 0.76 12.66
C LEU A 60 -13.38 -0.13 11.40
N ASN A 61 -14.59 -0.29 10.85
CA ASN A 61 -14.72 -1.04 9.60
C ASN A 61 -14.07 -0.25 8.44
N PRO A 62 -12.94 -0.71 7.91
CA PRO A 62 -12.35 -0.07 6.75
C PRO A 62 -13.30 -0.19 5.55
N PRO A 63 -13.38 0.83 4.68
CA PRO A 63 -14.07 0.69 3.41
C PRO A 63 -13.53 -0.52 2.65
N LEU A 64 -14.41 -1.48 2.31
CA LEU A 64 -14.00 -2.71 1.65
C LEU A 64 -13.83 -2.50 0.16
N ARG A 65 -12.98 -3.31 -0.45
CA ARG A 65 -12.88 -3.44 -1.91
C ARG A 65 -14.21 -3.93 -2.48
N GLU A 66 -14.52 -3.53 -3.70
CA GLU A 66 -15.66 -4.08 -4.44
C GLU A 66 -15.42 -5.54 -4.86
N ASN A 67 -14.17 -5.90 -5.09
CA ASN A 67 -13.74 -7.21 -5.56
C ASN A 67 -12.62 -7.76 -4.67
N PRO A 68 -12.71 -9.01 -4.18
CA PRO A 68 -11.67 -9.63 -3.37
C PRO A 68 -10.37 -9.92 -4.14
N ASN A 69 -10.38 -9.87 -5.47
CA ASN A 69 -9.17 -10.09 -6.27
C ASN A 69 -8.20 -8.90 -6.19
N VAL A 70 -6.97 -9.19 -5.83
CA VAL A 70 -5.86 -8.24 -5.97
C VAL A 70 -5.32 -8.30 -7.40
N VAL A 71 -5.01 -7.14 -7.98
CA VAL A 71 -4.41 -7.05 -9.32
C VAL A 71 -2.90 -7.29 -9.22
N ASN A 72 -2.41 -8.31 -9.89
CA ASN A 72 -1.01 -8.72 -9.89
C ASN A 72 -0.25 -8.02 -11.03
N PHE A 73 0.73 -7.19 -10.69
CA PHE A 73 1.50 -6.40 -11.67
C PHE A 73 2.84 -7.02 -12.02
N ALA A 74 3.19 -6.95 -13.30
CA ALA A 74 4.57 -7.09 -13.77
C ALA A 74 5.17 -5.71 -14.06
N LYS A 75 6.36 -5.44 -13.53
CA LYS A 75 7.11 -4.22 -13.83
C LYS A 75 7.95 -4.42 -15.10
N VAL A 76 7.92 -3.43 -15.99
CA VAL A 76 8.55 -3.44 -17.30
C VAL A 76 9.39 -2.20 -17.45
N GLU A 77 10.69 -2.34 -17.63
CA GLU A 77 11.59 -1.24 -17.99
C GLU A 77 11.37 -0.83 -19.44
N THR A 78 11.31 0.47 -19.71
CA THR A 78 10.92 1.01 -21.02
C THR A 78 12.08 1.64 -21.81
N ASP A 79 13.28 1.62 -21.26
CA ASP A 79 14.50 2.15 -21.90
C ASP A 79 14.84 1.47 -23.24
N LYS A 80 14.41 0.20 -23.40
CA LYS A 80 14.53 -0.59 -24.63
C LYS A 80 13.16 -1.08 -25.10
N PRO A 81 12.39 -0.25 -25.84
CA PRO A 81 10.99 -0.53 -26.11
C PRO A 81 10.69 -1.84 -26.84
N VAL A 82 11.58 -2.28 -27.74
CA VAL A 82 11.43 -3.56 -28.47
C VAL A 82 11.59 -4.76 -27.53
N GLU A 83 12.60 -4.71 -26.66
CA GLU A 83 12.84 -5.73 -25.64
C GLU A 83 11.68 -5.73 -24.61
N ALA A 84 11.20 -4.54 -24.21
CA ALA A 84 10.03 -4.39 -23.34
C ALA A 84 8.79 -5.03 -23.93
N LEU A 85 8.48 -4.83 -25.21
CA LEU A 85 7.35 -5.47 -25.88
C LEU A 85 7.51 -7.01 -25.93
N ALA A 86 8.72 -7.49 -26.22
CA ALA A 86 9.00 -8.93 -26.23
C ALA A 86 8.86 -9.54 -24.84
N PHE A 87 9.31 -8.85 -23.79
CA PHE A 87 9.13 -9.23 -22.39
C PHE A 87 7.65 -9.25 -22.01
N CYS A 88 6.87 -8.20 -22.31
CA CYS A 88 5.44 -8.12 -22.05
C CYS A 88 4.68 -9.31 -22.63
N LYS A 89 4.98 -9.70 -23.88
CA LYS A 89 4.35 -10.86 -24.52
C LYS A 89 4.66 -12.17 -23.79
N LYS A 90 5.88 -12.33 -23.26
CA LYS A 90 6.30 -13.55 -22.52
C LYS A 90 5.70 -13.63 -21.13
N ILE A 91 5.57 -12.47 -20.43
CA ILE A 91 5.16 -12.42 -19.03
C ILE A 91 3.64 -12.25 -18.85
N SER A 92 2.92 -11.77 -19.87
CA SER A 92 1.49 -11.47 -19.79
C SER A 92 0.59 -12.62 -19.31
N PRO A 93 0.90 -13.91 -19.52
CA PRO A 93 0.07 -14.99 -18.97
C PRO A 93 0.10 -15.08 -17.44
N PHE A 94 1.10 -14.49 -16.79
CA PHE A 94 1.35 -14.62 -15.36
C PHE A 94 0.93 -13.40 -14.53
N CYS A 95 0.54 -12.29 -15.18
CA CYS A 95 0.14 -11.04 -14.52
C CYS A 95 -1.21 -10.54 -15.03
N ASP A 96 -1.84 -9.66 -14.24
CA ASP A 96 -3.12 -9.02 -14.61
C ASP A 96 -2.89 -7.69 -15.34
N ALA A 97 -1.78 -7.00 -15.03
CA ALA A 97 -1.49 -5.65 -15.53
C ALA A 97 0.03 -5.38 -15.57
N PHE A 98 0.42 -4.23 -16.17
CA PHE A 98 1.81 -3.80 -16.23
C PHE A 98 2.06 -2.50 -15.47
N ILE A 99 3.24 -2.41 -14.83
CA ILE A 99 3.85 -1.14 -14.45
C ILE A 99 4.91 -0.82 -15.50
N LEU A 100 4.72 0.24 -16.29
CA LEU A 100 5.70 0.71 -17.27
C LEU A 100 6.59 1.77 -16.61
N ASP A 101 7.85 1.44 -16.41
CA ASP A 101 8.83 2.30 -15.74
C ASP A 101 9.62 3.14 -16.76
N PHE A 102 9.43 4.44 -16.69
CA PHE A 102 10.09 5.45 -17.54
C PHE A 102 11.22 6.19 -16.82
N SER A 103 11.62 5.78 -15.63
CA SER A 103 12.63 6.50 -14.83
C SER A 103 13.99 6.64 -15.52
N LYS A 104 14.31 5.77 -16.48
CA LYS A 104 15.59 5.76 -17.22
C LYS A 104 15.56 6.55 -18.54
N ILE A 105 14.40 7.10 -18.94
CA ILE A 105 14.25 7.83 -20.20
C ILE A 105 13.57 9.19 -20.00
N HIS A 106 13.86 10.14 -20.87
CA HIS A 106 13.32 11.49 -20.80
C HIS A 106 12.36 11.82 -21.96
N LYS A 107 12.32 10.98 -22.99
CA LYS A 107 11.48 11.14 -24.18
C LYS A 107 11.16 9.80 -24.81
N ILE A 108 9.93 9.68 -25.34
CA ILE A 108 9.51 8.52 -26.13
C ILE A 108 9.80 8.82 -27.62
N HIS A 109 10.69 8.03 -28.23
CA HIS A 109 11.04 8.17 -29.65
C HIS A 109 10.05 7.46 -30.58
N ASP A 110 9.44 6.36 -30.14
CA ASP A 110 8.48 5.59 -30.89
C ASP A 110 7.24 5.25 -30.04
N PRO A 111 6.22 6.12 -30.01
CA PRO A 111 4.99 5.87 -29.27
C PRO A 111 4.18 4.66 -29.79
N GLU A 112 4.39 4.21 -31.03
CA GLU A 112 3.63 3.08 -31.61
C GLU A 112 3.94 1.76 -30.89
N ILE A 113 5.19 1.56 -30.44
CA ILE A 113 5.56 0.36 -29.67
C ILE A 113 4.75 0.29 -28.37
N PHE A 114 4.56 1.42 -27.68
CA PHE A 114 3.77 1.47 -26.46
C PHE A 114 2.28 1.15 -26.70
N LYS A 115 1.72 1.49 -27.85
CA LYS A 115 0.38 1.02 -28.25
C LYS A 115 0.32 -0.51 -28.30
N HIS A 116 1.36 -1.15 -28.80
CA HIS A 116 1.40 -2.62 -28.83
C HIS A 116 1.53 -3.22 -27.44
N ILE A 117 2.30 -2.61 -26.53
CA ILE A 117 2.40 -3.04 -25.12
C ILE A 117 1.05 -2.94 -24.45
N ILE A 118 0.39 -1.79 -24.54
CA ILE A 118 -0.92 -1.50 -23.95
C ILE A 118 -1.99 -2.47 -24.46
N LYS A 119 -1.94 -2.88 -25.72
CA LYS A 119 -2.87 -3.88 -26.27
C LYS A 119 -2.69 -5.28 -25.65
N VAL A 120 -1.53 -5.61 -25.11
CA VAL A 120 -1.33 -6.89 -24.41
C VAL A 120 -2.11 -6.92 -23.11
N LYS A 121 -2.09 -5.80 -22.35
CA LYS A 121 -2.86 -5.60 -21.11
C LYS A 121 -3.36 -4.14 -21.08
N PRO A 122 -4.67 -3.92 -21.04
CA PRO A 122 -5.25 -2.57 -21.06
C PRO A 122 -5.23 -1.85 -19.72
N ASN A 123 -4.91 -2.55 -18.63
CA ASN A 123 -4.68 -1.94 -17.32
C ASN A 123 -3.19 -1.71 -17.15
N VAL A 124 -2.79 -0.43 -17.04
CA VAL A 124 -1.39 -0.02 -17.04
C VAL A 124 -1.14 1.07 -16.01
N HIS A 125 -0.21 0.82 -15.13
CA HIS A 125 0.34 1.87 -14.28
C HIS A 125 1.64 2.39 -14.89
N PHE A 126 1.89 3.68 -14.71
CA PHE A 126 3.11 4.31 -15.17
C PHE A 126 3.95 4.73 -13.96
N ALA A 127 5.26 4.64 -14.09
CA ALA A 127 6.22 5.09 -13.10
C ALA A 127 7.31 5.93 -13.75
N GLY A 128 7.90 6.88 -13.02
CA GLY A 128 8.99 7.71 -13.50
C GLY A 128 8.60 8.69 -14.61
N LEU A 129 7.36 9.15 -14.62
CA LEU A 129 6.85 10.06 -15.66
C LEU A 129 7.37 11.48 -15.50
N GLY A 130 8.16 11.96 -16.48
CA GLY A 130 8.44 13.38 -16.68
C GLY A 130 7.40 14.04 -17.60
N HIS A 131 7.34 15.37 -17.59
CA HIS A 131 6.42 16.18 -18.43
C HIS A 131 6.39 15.77 -19.91
N GLN A 132 7.57 15.60 -20.52
CA GLN A 132 7.66 15.25 -21.93
C GLN A 132 7.06 13.88 -22.22
N ILE A 133 7.32 12.90 -21.33
CA ILE A 133 6.81 11.53 -21.47
C ILE A 133 5.28 11.51 -21.37
N ILE A 134 4.71 12.29 -20.45
CA ILE A 134 3.26 12.42 -20.31
C ILE A 134 2.66 12.93 -21.63
N ASN A 135 3.19 13.98 -22.20
CA ASN A 135 2.73 14.54 -23.48
C ASN A 135 2.86 13.54 -24.63
N ASP A 136 3.92 12.75 -24.66
CA ASP A 136 4.14 11.71 -25.68
C ASP A 136 3.16 10.53 -25.51
N LEU A 137 2.74 10.22 -24.27
CA LEU A 137 1.81 9.12 -23.95
C LEU A 137 0.33 9.48 -24.14
N LEU A 138 -0.09 10.73 -23.90
CA LEU A 138 -1.49 11.14 -23.99
C LEU A 138 -2.18 10.72 -25.29
N PRO A 139 -1.58 10.89 -26.50
CA PRO A 139 -2.18 10.44 -27.75
C PRO A 139 -2.32 8.91 -27.85
N VAL A 140 -1.49 8.17 -27.12
CA VAL A 140 -1.55 6.70 -27.05
C VAL A 140 -2.69 6.27 -26.13
N ILE A 141 -2.82 6.93 -24.97
CA ILE A 141 -3.87 6.69 -23.98
C ILE A 141 -5.25 6.92 -24.61
N ASN A 142 -5.47 8.07 -25.25
CA ASN A 142 -6.74 8.49 -25.81
C ASN A 142 -7.34 7.52 -26.83
N LYS A 143 -6.53 6.76 -27.53
CA LYS A 143 -6.96 5.89 -28.64
C LYS A 143 -7.31 4.47 -28.22
N ASN A 144 -7.03 4.04 -26.99
CA ASN A 144 -6.99 2.62 -26.64
C ASN A 144 -7.93 2.17 -25.52
N ASN A 145 -8.81 3.02 -24.99
CA ASN A 145 -9.75 2.69 -23.89
C ASN A 145 -9.08 1.91 -22.75
N ILE A 146 -8.03 2.47 -22.18
CA ILE A 146 -7.22 1.89 -21.14
C ILE A 146 -7.56 2.50 -19.78
N SER A 147 -7.19 1.80 -18.72
CA SER A 147 -7.32 2.25 -17.32
C SER A 147 -6.00 2.06 -16.58
N GLY A 148 -5.84 2.72 -15.45
CA GLY A 148 -4.66 2.54 -14.64
C GLY A 148 -4.30 3.73 -13.77
N SER A 149 -3.00 4.02 -13.70
CA SER A 149 -2.46 5.14 -12.93
C SER A 149 -1.34 5.84 -13.69
N LEU A 150 -1.31 7.17 -13.62
CA LEU A 150 -0.15 7.94 -14.08
C LEU A 150 0.97 7.98 -13.01
N GLY A 151 0.66 7.66 -11.77
CA GLY A 151 1.66 7.56 -10.71
C GLY A 151 2.46 8.85 -10.45
N ILE A 152 1.86 10.02 -10.68
CA ILE A 152 2.56 11.30 -10.55
C ILE A 152 2.66 11.67 -9.07
N ASN A 153 3.86 12.07 -8.64
CA ASN A 153 4.09 12.62 -7.30
C ASN A 153 4.78 13.99 -7.41
N PRO A 154 4.02 15.09 -7.54
CA PRO A 154 4.62 16.41 -7.71
C PRO A 154 5.27 16.96 -6.45
N LEU A 155 4.80 16.57 -5.26
CA LEU A 155 5.43 17.00 -4.00
C LEU A 155 6.78 16.31 -3.77
N GLY A 156 7.10 15.26 -4.53
CA GLY A 156 8.40 14.59 -4.52
C GLY A 156 9.50 15.34 -5.28
N THR A 157 9.15 16.32 -6.11
CA THR A 157 10.10 17.11 -6.91
C THR A 157 10.26 18.53 -6.35
N GLU A 158 11.46 19.11 -6.47
CA GLU A 158 11.74 20.47 -5.99
C GLU A 158 11.04 21.58 -6.81
N ASP A 159 10.50 21.26 -7.98
CA ASP A 159 9.91 22.20 -8.92
C ASP A 159 8.37 22.28 -8.78
N ASN A 160 7.86 23.45 -8.37
CA ASN A 160 6.42 23.80 -8.40
C ASN A 160 5.79 23.79 -9.82
N LYS A 161 6.58 23.52 -10.87
CA LYS A 161 6.11 23.43 -12.25
C LYS A 161 5.16 22.27 -12.50
N ASN A 162 5.10 21.29 -11.59
CA ASN A 162 4.21 20.13 -11.70
C ASN A 162 2.77 20.43 -11.29
N ASP A 163 2.51 21.49 -10.51
CA ASP A 163 1.15 21.81 -10.06
C ASP A 163 0.22 22.22 -11.22
N GLU A 164 0.75 22.96 -12.22
CA GLU A 164 -0.02 23.32 -13.42
C GLU A 164 -0.32 22.11 -14.29
N LEU A 165 0.67 21.23 -14.48
CA LEU A 165 0.47 20.01 -15.25
C LEU A 165 -0.60 19.14 -14.62
N ILE A 166 -0.58 18.94 -13.30
CA ILE A 166 -1.59 18.12 -12.62
C ILE A 166 -2.97 18.73 -12.80
N TYR A 167 -3.10 20.03 -12.59
CA TYR A 167 -4.37 20.72 -12.79
C TYR A 167 -4.92 20.51 -14.21
N ASP A 168 -4.08 20.63 -15.25
CA ASP A 168 -4.47 20.35 -16.62
C ASP A 168 -4.91 18.90 -16.82
N LEU A 169 -4.21 17.95 -16.21
CA LEU A 169 -4.55 16.53 -16.31
C LEU A 169 -5.88 16.19 -15.64
N PHE A 170 -6.26 16.89 -14.56
CA PHE A 170 -7.56 16.70 -13.91
C PHE A 170 -8.75 17.07 -14.81
N HIS A 171 -8.56 17.99 -15.75
CA HIS A 171 -9.61 18.43 -16.68
C HIS A 171 -9.69 17.61 -17.99
N ARG A 172 -8.82 16.60 -18.15
CA ARG A 172 -8.81 15.77 -19.35
C ARG A 172 -9.77 14.60 -19.24
N SER A 173 -10.83 14.60 -20.05
CA SER A 173 -11.84 13.53 -20.10
C SER A 173 -11.27 12.16 -20.47
N GLU A 174 -10.22 12.12 -21.28
CA GLU A 174 -9.51 10.90 -21.68
C GLU A 174 -8.83 10.16 -20.52
N LEU A 175 -8.60 10.86 -19.39
CA LEU A 175 -8.04 10.30 -18.17
C LEU A 175 -9.10 9.95 -17.12
N SER A 176 -10.38 9.88 -17.50
CA SER A 176 -11.48 9.55 -16.57
C SER A 176 -11.24 8.24 -15.80
N ASN A 177 -10.67 7.23 -16.47
CA ASN A 177 -10.39 5.90 -15.91
C ASN A 177 -8.99 5.77 -15.27
N PHE A 178 -8.29 6.90 -15.03
CA PHE A 178 -6.96 6.90 -14.43
C PHE A 178 -6.94 7.55 -13.07
N SER A 179 -6.20 6.94 -12.14
CA SER A 179 -5.62 7.67 -11.00
C SER A 179 -4.49 8.56 -11.54
N LEU A 180 -4.37 9.78 -11.00
CA LEU A 180 -3.36 10.73 -11.46
C LEU A 180 -2.20 10.82 -10.50
N ILE A 181 -2.50 10.86 -9.21
CA ILE A 181 -1.53 11.05 -8.13
C ILE A 181 -1.36 9.75 -7.36
N ALA A 182 -0.11 9.29 -7.24
CA ALA A 182 0.26 8.21 -6.33
C ALA A 182 1.14 8.79 -5.21
N ILE A 183 0.65 8.72 -3.97
CA ILE A 183 1.40 9.19 -2.80
C ILE A 183 2.39 8.09 -2.39
N PRO A 184 3.71 8.35 -2.40
CA PRO A 184 4.74 7.33 -2.26
C PRO A 184 5.05 7.02 -0.79
N GLY A 185 4.22 6.24 -0.12
CA GLY A 185 4.47 5.76 1.25
C GLY A 185 5.71 4.87 1.33
N ASP A 186 5.98 4.07 0.30
CA ASP A 186 7.16 3.19 0.23
C ASP A 186 8.49 3.96 0.26
N GLU A 187 8.52 5.22 -0.16
CA GLU A 187 9.70 6.08 -0.06
C GLU A 187 10.06 6.37 1.41
N PHE A 188 9.06 6.60 2.26
CA PHE A 188 9.30 6.85 3.69
C PHE A 188 9.89 5.63 4.39
N ILE A 189 9.46 4.41 4.03
CA ILE A 189 10.06 3.18 4.54
C ILE A 189 11.56 3.12 4.17
N ARG A 190 11.91 3.46 2.93
CA ARG A 190 13.32 3.49 2.47
C ARG A 190 14.13 4.53 3.24
N LEU A 191 13.52 5.60 3.67
CA LEU A 191 14.15 6.63 4.51
C LEU A 191 14.23 6.21 5.99
N GLY A 192 13.65 5.08 6.38
CA GLY A 192 13.70 4.54 7.73
C GLY A 192 12.54 4.95 8.62
N ALA A 193 11.45 5.45 8.04
CA ALA A 193 10.23 5.73 8.77
C ALA A 193 9.61 4.44 9.35
N SER A 194 9.03 4.52 10.53
CA SER A 194 8.17 3.49 11.07
C SER A 194 6.82 3.45 10.30
N ILE A 195 6.06 2.38 10.49
CA ILE A 195 4.72 2.22 9.87
C ILE A 195 3.80 3.41 10.22
N VAL A 196 3.87 3.85 11.47
CA VAL A 196 3.07 4.97 11.98
C VAL A 196 3.49 6.29 11.33
N GLN A 197 4.79 6.51 11.21
CA GLN A 197 5.36 7.71 10.60
C GLN A 197 5.08 7.76 9.10
N GLU A 198 5.19 6.64 8.40
CA GLU A 198 4.80 6.51 6.99
C GLU A 198 3.34 6.92 6.79
N ILE A 199 2.42 6.31 7.55
CA ILE A 199 0.98 6.59 7.40
C ILE A 199 0.71 8.08 7.67
N GLY A 200 1.22 8.65 8.76
CA GLY A 200 1.00 10.05 9.10
C GLY A 200 1.52 11.02 8.05
N ALA A 201 2.71 10.76 7.48
CA ALA A 201 3.27 11.57 6.41
C ALA A 201 2.44 11.48 5.11
N VAL A 202 2.00 10.27 4.74
CA VAL A 202 1.14 10.04 3.56
C VAL A 202 -0.20 10.77 3.69
N LEU A 203 -0.82 10.76 4.89
CA LEU A 203 -2.07 11.48 5.13
C LEU A 203 -1.87 13.00 5.01
N SER A 204 -0.76 13.54 5.49
CA SER A 204 -0.46 14.97 5.36
C SER A 204 -0.23 15.37 3.89
N ILE A 205 0.45 14.55 3.09
CA ILE A 205 0.57 14.74 1.65
C ILE A 205 -0.81 14.71 0.98
N MET A 206 -1.67 13.78 1.37
CA MET A 206 -3.03 13.67 0.84
C MET A 206 -3.82 14.97 1.08
N VAL A 207 -3.79 15.50 2.30
CA VAL A 207 -4.45 16.75 2.66
C VAL A 207 -3.88 17.93 1.87
N GLU A 208 -2.57 18.01 1.72
CA GLU A 208 -1.89 19.04 0.92
C GLU A 208 -2.36 19.03 -0.54
N TYR A 209 -2.44 17.84 -1.19
CA TYR A 209 -2.96 17.74 -2.55
C TYR A 209 -4.43 18.14 -2.67
N ILE A 210 -5.27 17.69 -1.73
CA ILE A 210 -6.69 18.02 -1.73
C ILE A 210 -6.85 19.54 -1.67
N ASN A 211 -6.21 20.20 -0.71
CA ASN A 211 -6.30 21.65 -0.53
C ASN A 211 -5.84 22.41 -1.78
N ARG A 212 -4.66 22.08 -2.32
CA ARG A 212 -4.12 22.75 -3.52
C ARG A 212 -5.03 22.63 -4.74
N LEU A 213 -5.65 21.47 -4.95
CA LEU A 213 -6.53 21.24 -6.09
C LEU A 213 -7.91 21.91 -5.90
N LEU A 214 -8.43 21.93 -4.67
CA LEU A 214 -9.65 22.65 -4.34
C LEU A 214 -9.47 24.15 -4.50
N ASP A 215 -8.33 24.72 -4.07
CA ASP A 215 -7.99 26.15 -4.25
C ASP A 215 -7.94 26.54 -5.73
N LYS A 216 -7.61 25.61 -6.62
CA LYS A 216 -7.66 25.77 -8.08
C LYS A 216 -9.05 25.52 -8.68
N GLY A 217 -10.06 25.17 -7.88
CA GLY A 217 -11.44 24.97 -8.31
C GLY A 217 -11.79 23.56 -8.79
N CYS A 218 -10.94 22.56 -8.51
CA CYS A 218 -11.29 21.17 -8.77
C CYS A 218 -12.40 20.69 -7.82
N ASP A 219 -13.30 19.85 -8.29
CA ASP A 219 -14.31 19.19 -7.46
C ASP A 219 -13.70 18.15 -6.53
N VAL A 220 -14.10 18.13 -5.25
CA VAL A 220 -13.56 17.25 -4.22
C VAL A 220 -13.73 15.77 -4.55
N ASN A 221 -14.85 15.35 -5.14
CA ASN A 221 -15.09 13.96 -5.51
C ASN A 221 -14.13 13.51 -6.61
N THR A 222 -13.90 14.41 -7.57
CA THR A 222 -12.93 14.19 -8.65
C THR A 222 -11.52 14.07 -8.08
N VAL A 223 -11.11 14.99 -7.19
CA VAL A 223 -9.79 14.97 -6.55
C VAL A 223 -9.57 13.66 -5.81
N LEU A 224 -10.48 13.30 -4.91
CA LEU A 224 -10.38 12.07 -4.11
C LEU A 224 -10.36 10.79 -4.98
N SER A 225 -11.09 10.77 -6.10
CA SER A 225 -11.12 9.61 -7.01
C SER A 225 -9.82 9.43 -7.81
N LYS A 226 -8.98 10.46 -7.89
CA LYS A 226 -7.75 10.49 -8.69
C LYS A 226 -6.47 10.34 -7.86
N ILE A 227 -6.59 10.24 -6.55
CA ILE A 227 -5.47 10.00 -5.63
C ILE A 227 -5.45 8.52 -5.24
N GLU A 228 -4.26 7.94 -5.16
CA GLU A 228 -4.00 6.60 -4.64
C GLU A 228 -2.76 6.61 -3.75
N ILE A 229 -2.62 5.57 -2.92
CA ILE A 229 -1.45 5.37 -2.05
C ILE A 229 -0.59 4.25 -2.64
N ALA A 230 0.70 4.52 -2.79
CA ALA A 230 1.72 3.51 -3.04
C ALA A 230 2.47 3.22 -1.74
N THR A 231 2.46 1.98 -1.29
CA THR A 231 3.13 1.57 -0.04
C THR A 231 3.87 0.26 -0.22
N ALA A 232 4.64 -0.16 0.77
CA ALA A 232 5.30 -1.46 0.76
C ALA A 232 4.94 -2.28 2.00
N THR A 233 4.82 -3.60 1.83
CA THR A 233 4.70 -4.54 2.93
C THR A 233 6.01 -5.30 3.11
N GLY A 234 6.33 -5.66 4.35
CA GLY A 234 7.52 -6.41 4.72
C GLY A 234 7.20 -7.78 5.31
N GLN A 235 8.19 -8.35 5.99
CA GLN A 235 8.08 -9.67 6.58
C GLN A 235 7.30 -9.72 7.90
N ASP A 236 6.96 -8.57 8.49
CA ASP A 236 6.05 -8.52 9.64
C ASP A 236 4.60 -8.60 9.16
N PHE A 237 4.08 -9.82 9.23
CA PHE A 237 2.77 -10.15 8.68
C PHE A 237 1.63 -9.33 9.31
N PHE A 238 1.53 -9.32 10.64
CA PHE A 238 0.39 -8.69 11.31
C PHE A 238 0.42 -7.17 11.23
N HIS A 239 1.60 -6.55 11.33
CA HIS A 239 1.74 -5.12 11.12
C HIS A 239 1.47 -4.72 9.67
N GLY A 240 1.86 -5.56 8.70
CA GLY A 240 1.51 -5.36 7.30
C GLY A 240 0.01 -5.36 7.05
N VAL A 241 -0.73 -6.31 7.64
CA VAL A 241 -2.20 -6.37 7.59
C VAL A 241 -2.81 -5.11 8.23
N ALA A 242 -2.39 -4.78 9.46
CA ALA A 242 -2.90 -3.63 10.20
C ALA A 242 -2.63 -2.31 9.48
N LYS A 243 -1.46 -2.16 8.86
CA LYS A 243 -1.07 -0.99 8.07
C LYS A 243 -2.03 -0.70 6.92
N ILE A 244 -2.32 -1.70 6.09
CA ILE A 244 -3.24 -1.52 4.95
C ILE A 244 -4.65 -1.16 5.44
N ARG A 245 -5.12 -1.82 6.50
CA ARG A 245 -6.41 -1.50 7.12
C ARG A 245 -6.43 -0.08 7.68
N ALA A 246 -5.37 0.35 8.37
CA ALA A 246 -5.23 1.69 8.93
C ALA A 246 -5.26 2.77 7.83
N TYR A 247 -4.58 2.57 6.72
CA TYR A 247 -4.66 3.48 5.58
C TYR A 247 -6.09 3.71 5.09
N ARG A 248 -6.88 2.65 4.94
CA ARG A 248 -8.28 2.78 4.51
C ARG A 248 -9.15 3.53 5.50
N ILE A 249 -9.00 3.22 6.77
CA ILE A 249 -9.77 3.88 7.85
C ILE A 249 -9.45 5.37 7.87
N LEU A 250 -8.17 5.73 7.88
CA LEU A 250 -7.74 7.10 8.04
C LEU A 250 -7.95 7.95 6.78
N ALA A 251 -7.72 7.37 5.58
CA ALA A 251 -8.04 8.06 4.33
C ALA A 251 -9.56 8.30 4.18
N SER A 252 -10.39 7.35 4.62
CA SER A 252 -11.86 7.54 4.67
C SER A 252 -12.24 8.64 5.65
N ALA A 253 -11.59 8.70 6.82
CA ALA A 253 -11.82 9.79 7.80
C ALA A 253 -11.49 11.16 7.22
N ILE A 254 -10.35 11.30 6.53
CA ILE A 254 -10.01 12.53 5.81
C ILE A 254 -11.06 12.85 4.74
N GLY A 255 -11.47 11.87 3.93
CA GLY A 255 -12.52 12.09 2.91
C GLY A 255 -13.82 12.65 3.50
N LYS A 256 -14.21 12.20 4.71
CA LYS A 256 -15.41 12.70 5.42
C LYS A 256 -15.26 14.17 5.82
N GLU A 257 -14.09 14.59 6.28
CA GLU A 257 -13.83 16.01 6.63
C GLU A 257 -13.93 16.92 5.40
N PHE A 258 -13.65 16.41 4.20
CA PHE A 258 -13.85 17.11 2.94
C PHE A 258 -15.26 16.94 2.35
N GLY A 259 -16.21 16.38 3.11
CA GLY A 259 -17.63 16.29 2.74
C GLY A 259 -18.02 15.06 1.93
N LYS A 260 -17.21 14.00 1.91
CA LYS A 260 -17.54 12.73 1.26
C LYS A 260 -17.88 11.66 2.29
N ASP A 261 -19.15 11.26 2.39
CA ASP A 261 -19.66 10.31 3.39
C ASP A 261 -18.89 8.98 3.45
N SER A 262 -18.40 8.50 2.30
CA SER A 262 -17.55 7.33 2.21
C SER A 262 -16.51 7.52 1.10
N HIS A 263 -15.25 7.37 1.46
CA HIS A 263 -14.15 7.43 0.49
C HIS A 263 -13.37 6.11 0.49
N TYR A 264 -13.33 5.49 -0.69
CA TYR A 264 -12.51 4.32 -0.95
C TYR A 264 -11.17 4.75 -1.53
N MET A 265 -10.10 4.64 -0.74
CA MET A 265 -8.74 4.92 -1.19
C MET A 265 -8.12 3.69 -1.86
N ARG A 266 -7.65 3.80 -3.10
CA ARG A 266 -6.88 2.74 -3.75
C ARG A 266 -5.50 2.63 -3.11
N ILE A 267 -5.10 1.40 -2.79
CA ILE A 267 -3.82 1.09 -2.17
C ILE A 267 -3.04 0.12 -3.06
N ASN A 268 -1.92 0.61 -3.60
CA ASN A 268 -0.98 -0.16 -4.39
C ASN A 268 0.18 -0.60 -3.49
N THR A 269 0.52 -1.88 -3.51
CA THR A 269 1.57 -2.42 -2.65
C THR A 269 2.73 -2.99 -3.44
N THR A 270 3.92 -2.83 -2.89
CA THR A 270 5.14 -3.51 -3.32
C THR A 270 5.80 -4.21 -2.13
N MET A 271 6.88 -4.92 -2.38
CA MET A 271 7.69 -5.53 -1.32
C MET A 271 8.74 -4.54 -0.83
N ALA A 272 8.94 -4.46 0.48
CA ALA A 272 9.92 -3.57 1.09
C ALA A 272 11.35 -4.00 0.72
N GLN A 273 12.05 -3.19 -0.06
CA GLN A 273 13.38 -3.51 -0.60
C GLN A 273 14.48 -3.57 0.45
N ASN A 274 14.37 -2.76 1.51
CA ASN A 274 15.34 -2.73 2.61
C ASN A 274 15.39 -4.03 3.45
N LEU A 275 14.47 -4.96 3.19
CA LEU A 275 14.38 -6.25 3.86
C LEU A 275 14.91 -7.40 2.99
N SER A 276 15.43 -7.11 1.80
CA SER A 276 16.02 -8.13 0.93
C SER A 276 17.31 -8.67 1.53
N ASP A 277 17.50 -9.98 1.39
CA ASP A 277 18.68 -10.70 1.87
C ASP A 277 19.66 -10.99 0.73
N SER A 278 20.93 -11.19 1.10
CA SER A 278 21.94 -11.74 0.20
C SER A 278 21.63 -13.18 -0.21
N ASP A 279 20.87 -13.92 0.60
CA ASP A 279 20.30 -15.20 0.23
C ASP A 279 19.04 -15.00 -0.61
N GLU A 280 19.21 -15.20 -1.91
CA GLU A 280 18.17 -14.97 -2.91
C GLU A 280 16.93 -15.86 -2.72
N GLU A 281 17.10 -17.08 -2.21
CA GLU A 281 15.98 -18.00 -1.94
C GLU A 281 15.13 -17.53 -0.76
N ASN A 282 15.75 -16.95 0.28
CA ASN A 282 15.04 -16.34 1.39
C ASN A 282 14.14 -15.19 0.94
N ASN A 283 14.49 -14.50 -0.14
CA ASN A 283 13.66 -13.44 -0.70
C ASN A 283 12.32 -13.96 -1.23
N ILE A 284 12.23 -15.21 -1.69
CA ILE A 284 10.94 -15.84 -2.08
C ILE A 284 10.03 -15.96 -0.86
N ILE A 285 10.57 -16.42 0.28
CA ILE A 285 9.80 -16.58 1.51
C ILE A 285 9.32 -15.21 2.02
N ARG A 286 10.21 -14.21 2.05
CA ARG A 286 9.89 -12.84 2.47
C ARG A 286 8.82 -12.20 1.58
N ASN A 287 8.95 -12.34 0.27
CA ASN A 287 7.99 -11.87 -0.70
C ASN A 287 6.63 -12.55 -0.52
N THR A 288 6.61 -13.83 -0.18
CA THR A 288 5.37 -14.57 0.10
C THR A 288 4.66 -14.04 1.33
N ILE A 289 5.38 -13.88 2.44
CA ILE A 289 4.81 -13.33 3.70
C ILE A 289 4.28 -11.91 3.48
N ALA A 290 5.05 -11.05 2.82
CA ALA A 290 4.66 -9.69 2.51
C ALA A 290 3.44 -9.63 1.58
N SER A 291 3.36 -10.52 0.59
CA SER A 291 2.19 -10.66 -0.31
C SER A 291 0.94 -11.11 0.44
N MET A 292 1.07 -12.07 1.35
CA MET A 292 -0.03 -12.51 2.21
C MET A 292 -0.55 -11.35 3.04
N ALA A 293 0.33 -10.59 3.69
CA ALA A 293 -0.05 -9.43 4.50
C ALA A 293 -0.78 -8.36 3.66
N ALA A 294 -0.28 -8.06 2.47
CA ALA A 294 -0.90 -7.10 1.56
C ALA A 294 -2.31 -7.53 1.14
N ILE A 295 -2.48 -8.78 0.71
CA ILE A 295 -3.76 -9.31 0.20
C ILE A 295 -4.79 -9.38 1.34
N ILE A 296 -4.42 -9.91 2.51
CA ILE A 296 -5.30 -10.03 3.68
C ILE A 296 -5.64 -8.66 4.24
N GLY A 297 -4.70 -7.72 4.25
CA GLY A 297 -4.93 -6.33 4.64
C GLY A 297 -5.86 -5.56 3.69
N GLY A 298 -6.09 -6.08 2.50
CA GLY A 298 -7.03 -5.51 1.54
C GLY A 298 -6.38 -4.57 0.51
N ALA A 299 -5.12 -4.76 0.14
CA ALA A 299 -4.49 -4.02 -0.97
C ALA A 299 -5.21 -4.29 -2.31
N ASP A 300 -5.30 -3.27 -3.17
CA ASP A 300 -5.94 -3.37 -4.48
C ASP A 300 -5.03 -3.99 -5.52
N THR A 301 -3.77 -3.62 -5.47
CA THR A 301 -2.76 -4.09 -6.40
C THR A 301 -1.51 -4.55 -5.67
N ILE A 302 -0.79 -5.45 -6.30
CA ILE A 302 0.46 -5.96 -5.76
C ILE A 302 1.52 -6.08 -6.86
N TYR A 303 2.71 -5.59 -6.57
CA TYR A 303 3.90 -5.85 -7.35
C TYR A 303 4.92 -6.61 -6.49
N VAL A 304 5.19 -7.84 -6.86
CA VAL A 304 6.23 -8.66 -6.24
C VAL A 304 7.50 -8.56 -7.07
N GLN A 305 8.57 -8.07 -6.46
CA GLN A 305 9.86 -8.00 -7.15
C GLN A 305 10.49 -9.39 -7.29
N PRO A 306 11.25 -9.65 -8.36
CA PRO A 306 12.02 -10.87 -8.50
C PRO A 306 12.96 -11.10 -7.31
N HIS A 307 13.13 -12.37 -6.90
CA HIS A 307 14.05 -12.73 -5.83
C HIS A 307 15.52 -12.48 -6.20
N LEU A 308 15.86 -12.59 -7.50
CA LEU A 308 17.13 -12.17 -8.05
C LEU A 308 17.08 -10.66 -8.33
N ILE A 309 17.53 -9.85 -7.36
CA ILE A 309 17.32 -8.40 -7.41
C ILE A 309 18.25 -7.73 -8.40
N ASP A 310 19.55 -8.07 -8.38
CA ASP A 310 20.56 -7.39 -9.18
C ASP A 310 20.51 -7.79 -10.68
N ASN A 311 20.18 -9.07 -10.96
CA ASN A 311 20.12 -9.60 -12.31
C ASN A 311 18.87 -10.46 -12.51
N PRO A 312 17.67 -9.86 -12.59
CA PRO A 312 16.44 -10.61 -12.70
C PRO A 312 16.36 -11.37 -14.03
N THR A 313 16.08 -12.65 -13.95
CA THR A 313 15.84 -13.52 -15.11
C THR A 313 14.35 -13.62 -15.42
N LEU A 314 13.99 -14.12 -16.59
CA LEU A 314 12.58 -14.37 -16.91
C LEU A 314 11.93 -15.33 -15.90
N ASP A 315 12.67 -16.35 -15.43
CA ASP A 315 12.16 -17.31 -14.46
C ASP A 315 12.00 -16.69 -13.07
N SER A 316 12.89 -15.79 -12.64
CA SER A 316 12.73 -15.06 -11.38
C SER A 316 11.51 -14.11 -11.42
N HIS A 317 11.22 -13.49 -12.56
CA HIS A 317 9.97 -12.73 -12.75
C HIS A 317 8.73 -13.62 -12.68
N ARG A 318 8.77 -14.82 -13.31
CA ARG A 318 7.67 -15.77 -13.24
C ARG A 318 7.43 -16.29 -11.82
N THR A 319 8.51 -16.59 -11.10
CA THR A 319 8.43 -16.99 -9.68
C THR A 319 7.75 -15.90 -8.85
N ALA A 320 8.17 -14.65 -8.99
CA ALA A 320 7.56 -13.52 -8.28
C ALA A 320 6.06 -13.36 -8.59
N LEU A 321 5.68 -13.44 -9.87
CA LEU A 321 4.28 -13.32 -10.30
C LEU A 321 3.42 -14.52 -9.88
N ASN A 322 4.01 -15.70 -9.73
CA ASN A 322 3.29 -16.87 -9.27
C ASN A 322 2.94 -16.78 -7.77
N ILE A 323 3.67 -16.03 -6.95
CA ILE A 323 3.34 -15.87 -5.53
C ILE A 323 1.90 -15.39 -5.33
N PRO A 324 1.47 -14.21 -5.83
CA PRO A 324 0.08 -13.79 -5.70
C PRO A 324 -0.92 -14.72 -6.38
N ASN A 325 -0.54 -15.37 -7.49
CA ASN A 325 -1.41 -16.29 -8.19
C ASN A 325 -1.70 -17.54 -7.33
N LEU A 326 -0.68 -18.13 -6.71
CA LEU A 326 -0.85 -19.28 -5.80
C LEU A 326 -1.68 -18.89 -4.56
N LEU A 327 -1.45 -17.70 -4.01
CA LEU A 327 -2.25 -17.20 -2.89
C LEU A 327 -3.73 -17.02 -3.26
N LYS A 328 -4.03 -16.61 -4.50
CA LYS A 328 -5.40 -16.48 -5.00
C LYS A 328 -6.03 -17.85 -5.29
N GLU A 329 -5.36 -18.70 -6.04
CA GLU A 329 -5.96 -19.90 -6.63
C GLU A 329 -5.88 -21.13 -5.73
N GLU A 330 -4.80 -21.28 -4.94
CA GLU A 330 -4.59 -22.43 -4.06
C GLU A 330 -4.89 -22.13 -2.58
N SER A 331 -4.56 -20.91 -2.11
CA SER A 331 -4.85 -20.49 -0.74
C SER A 331 -6.19 -19.76 -0.57
N TYR A 332 -6.89 -19.51 -1.67
CA TYR A 332 -8.24 -18.91 -1.72
C TYR A 332 -8.36 -17.53 -1.08
N PHE A 333 -7.31 -16.72 -1.09
CA PHE A 333 -7.30 -15.38 -0.49
C PHE A 333 -8.19 -14.37 -1.23
N ASN A 334 -8.75 -14.76 -2.36
CA ASN A 334 -9.70 -13.98 -3.16
C ASN A 334 -11.17 -14.38 -2.95
N LYS A 335 -11.51 -15.12 -1.90
CA LYS A 335 -12.90 -15.56 -1.65
C LYS A 335 -13.62 -14.68 -0.64
N VAL A 336 -12.88 -13.93 0.19
CA VAL A 336 -13.43 -13.07 1.25
C VAL A 336 -12.81 -11.68 1.14
N LEU A 337 -13.64 -10.64 1.32
CA LEU A 337 -13.18 -9.24 1.21
C LEU A 337 -12.32 -8.81 2.41
N ASN A 338 -12.67 -9.26 3.60
CA ASN A 338 -11.96 -8.91 4.84
C ASN A 338 -11.74 -10.16 5.70
N PRO A 339 -10.79 -11.03 5.33
CA PRO A 339 -10.59 -12.29 6.04
C PRO A 339 -10.05 -12.13 7.47
N ALA A 340 -9.50 -10.96 7.81
CA ALA A 340 -8.96 -10.66 9.13
C ALA A 340 -10.00 -10.07 10.09
N GLU A 341 -11.24 -9.80 9.62
CA GLU A 341 -12.30 -9.23 10.42
C GLU A 341 -12.67 -10.13 11.60
N GLY A 342 -12.84 -9.52 12.77
CA GLY A 342 -13.20 -10.21 14.01
C GLY A 342 -12.02 -10.89 14.73
N SER A 343 -10.81 -10.88 14.18
CA SER A 343 -9.61 -11.27 14.93
C SER A 343 -9.24 -10.16 15.93
N TYR A 344 -9.43 -10.42 17.21
CA TYR A 344 -9.16 -9.42 18.27
C TYR A 344 -7.74 -8.87 18.19
N TYR A 345 -6.77 -9.72 17.84
CA TYR A 345 -5.39 -9.31 17.66
C TYR A 345 -5.23 -8.31 16.51
N VAL A 346 -5.80 -8.62 15.33
CA VAL A 346 -5.70 -7.75 14.15
C VAL A 346 -6.50 -6.46 14.35
N GLU A 347 -7.70 -6.56 14.93
CA GLU A 347 -8.53 -5.38 15.22
C GLU A 347 -7.82 -4.44 16.19
N ARG A 348 -7.28 -4.96 17.30
CA ARG A 348 -6.57 -4.15 18.27
C ARG A 348 -5.30 -3.53 17.70
N LEU A 349 -4.53 -4.30 16.94
CA LEU A 349 -3.33 -3.79 16.28
C LEU A 349 -3.67 -2.69 15.26
N THR A 350 -4.75 -2.88 14.49
CA THR A 350 -5.26 -1.85 13.56
C THR A 350 -5.65 -0.56 14.31
N GLN A 351 -6.32 -0.67 15.45
CA GLN A 351 -6.66 0.48 16.31
C GLN A 351 -5.42 1.22 16.78
N MET A 352 -4.42 0.49 17.28
CA MET A 352 -3.18 1.09 17.78
C MET A 352 -2.40 1.79 16.66
N VAL A 353 -2.26 1.14 15.51
CA VAL A 353 -1.59 1.73 14.32
C VAL A 353 -2.34 2.98 13.86
N SER A 354 -3.67 2.90 13.69
CA SER A 354 -4.48 4.03 13.24
C SER A 354 -4.41 5.21 14.21
N GLY A 355 -4.60 4.95 15.52
CA GLY A 355 -4.60 6.01 16.52
C GLY A 355 -3.24 6.69 16.69
N THR A 356 -2.13 5.93 16.58
CA THR A 356 -0.79 6.50 16.70
C THR A 356 -0.40 7.23 15.41
N ALA A 357 -0.74 6.69 14.24
CA ALA A 357 -0.52 7.37 12.97
C ALA A 357 -1.33 8.68 12.84
N TRP A 358 -2.56 8.68 13.36
CA TRP A 358 -3.38 9.89 13.40
C TRP A 358 -2.73 10.98 14.26
N ARG A 359 -2.18 10.63 15.42
CA ARG A 359 -1.44 11.59 16.27
C ARG A 359 -0.21 12.14 15.56
N PHE A 360 0.55 11.30 14.86
CA PHE A 360 1.71 11.76 14.10
C PHE A 360 1.30 12.66 12.92
N PHE A 361 0.20 12.36 12.22
CA PHE A 361 -0.40 13.23 11.22
C PHE A 361 -0.75 14.62 11.84
N GLN A 362 -1.45 14.64 12.98
CA GLN A 362 -1.79 15.89 13.66
C GLN A 362 -0.55 16.69 14.07
N GLU A 363 0.53 16.02 14.47
CA GLU A 363 1.81 16.66 14.77
C GLU A 363 2.41 17.32 13.54
N ILE A 364 2.42 16.66 12.37
CA ILE A 364 2.84 17.26 11.09
C ILE A 364 2.00 18.49 10.77
N GLU A 365 0.68 18.41 10.87
CA GLU A 365 -0.22 19.53 10.60
C GLU A 365 0.01 20.71 11.57
N SER A 366 0.28 20.44 12.85
CA SER A 366 0.61 21.46 13.85
C SER A 366 1.90 22.22 13.54
N HIS A 367 2.82 21.60 12.79
CA HIS A 367 4.07 22.21 12.31
C HIS A 367 3.91 22.90 10.94
N GLY A 368 2.69 23.07 10.44
CA GLY A 368 2.38 23.76 9.19
C GLY A 368 2.24 22.87 7.96
N GLY A 369 2.01 21.58 8.17
CA GLY A 369 1.76 20.58 7.13
C GLY A 369 3.00 20.03 6.46
N TYR A 370 2.80 19.11 5.52
CA TYR A 370 3.87 18.30 4.91
C TYR A 370 5.00 19.15 4.31
N MET A 371 4.67 20.18 3.54
CA MET A 371 5.71 21.01 2.88
C MET A 371 6.61 21.72 3.87
N GLN A 372 6.05 22.21 4.97
CA GLN A 372 6.81 22.91 6.00
C GLN A 372 7.75 21.97 6.76
N VAL A 373 7.26 20.79 7.16
CA VAL A 373 8.09 19.81 7.90
C VAL A 373 9.19 19.22 7.02
N ARG A 374 8.93 19.02 5.73
CA ARG A 374 9.91 18.59 4.74
C ARG A 374 11.01 19.65 4.57
N ASN A 375 10.64 20.89 4.28
CA ASN A 375 11.57 22.00 4.01
C ASN A 375 12.45 22.33 5.23
N SER A 376 11.95 22.13 6.44
CA SER A 376 12.69 22.36 7.69
C SER A 376 13.62 21.19 8.07
N GLY A 377 13.51 20.04 7.39
CA GLY A 377 14.22 18.80 7.76
C GLY A 377 13.74 18.20 9.09
N TRP A 378 12.51 18.57 9.51
CA TRP A 378 11.93 18.04 10.74
C TRP A 378 11.55 16.56 10.58
N LEU A 379 11.02 16.20 9.41
CA LEU A 379 10.53 14.86 9.14
C LEU A 379 11.66 13.81 9.18
N GLU A 380 12.80 14.12 8.57
CA GLU A 380 13.98 13.26 8.54
C GLU A 380 14.53 13.02 9.96
N LYS A 381 14.51 14.05 10.81
CA LYS A 381 14.91 13.92 12.22
C LYS A 381 14.01 12.97 13.00
N GLN A 382 12.70 12.94 12.68
CA GLN A 382 11.78 11.99 13.31
C GLN A 382 12.12 10.55 12.90
N PHE A 383 12.44 10.31 11.63
CA PHE A 383 12.80 8.97 11.14
C PHE A 383 14.11 8.47 11.76
N ASP A 384 15.12 9.31 11.88
CA ASP A 384 16.41 8.93 12.46
C ASP A 384 16.32 8.61 13.97
N SER A 385 15.37 9.19 14.69
CA SER A 385 15.17 8.93 16.11
C SER A 385 14.75 7.47 16.40
N HIS A 386 14.23 6.76 15.43
CA HIS A 386 13.76 5.37 15.52
C HIS A 386 14.78 4.32 15.05
N LYS A 387 15.91 4.74 14.48
CA LYS A 387 16.98 3.83 14.03
C LYS A 387 17.90 3.32 15.16
N LYS A 388 17.61 3.66 16.42
CA LYS A 388 18.44 3.28 17.59
C LYS A 388 17.94 2.04 18.28
#